data_623d512d50712b6a66e44412fa6f56d9
#
_entry.id   623d512d50712b6a66e44412fa6f56d9
#
_cell.length_a   1.000
_cell.length_b   1.000
_cell.length_c   1.000
_cell.angle_alpha   90.00
_cell.angle_beta   90.00
_cell.angle_gamma   90.00
#
_symmetry.space_group_name_H-M   'P 1'
#
loop_
_entity.id
_entity.type
_entity.pdbx_description
1 polymer ?
#
loop_
_entity_poly.entity_id
_entity_poly.type
_entity_poly.pdbx_seq_one_letter_code
_entity_poly.pdbx_strand_id
1 'polypeptide(L)'
;MRALALAAVLLLAPAAASAQALPPDLAREAHEYERAQIEGDRAALERLIADDYVLVGGDGSRTDKAAHIAEFTAPEMDLQPVVVREAVEHVWADGAALGGTVDVVGTFAGTPFRQTLRYIDVWALRDGRWRVVYGQATRVPPAH
;
A
#
# COMPACT_ATOMS: atom_id res chain seq x y z
N MET A 1 2.17 29.26 62.31
CA MET A 1 1.20 28.89 61.31
C MET A 1 1.96 28.35 60.12
N ARG A 2 1.89 27.04 59.91
CA ARG A 2 2.61 26.35 58.77
C ARG A 2 1.59 26.15 57.67
N ALA A 3 1.83 26.79 56.51
CA ALA A 3 1.04 26.58 55.29
C ALA A 3 1.49 25.30 54.61
N LEU A 4 0.60 24.31 54.47
CA LEU A 4 0.79 23.12 53.64
C LEU A 4 0.51 23.53 52.20
N ALA A 5 1.54 23.46 51.35
CA ALA A 5 1.39 23.54 49.88
C ALA A 5 1.02 22.16 49.35
N LEU A 6 -0.22 22.03 48.87
CA LEU A 6 -0.67 20.83 48.13
C LEU A 6 -0.12 20.90 46.71
N ALA A 7 0.85 20.07 46.37
CA ALA A 7 1.32 19.88 45.01
C ALA A 7 0.35 18.94 44.25
N ALA A 8 -0.43 19.48 43.33
CA ALA A 8 -1.26 18.69 42.42
C ALA A 8 -0.36 18.05 41.35
N VAL A 9 -0.17 16.75 41.48
CA VAL A 9 0.50 15.95 40.41
C VAL A 9 -0.53 15.69 39.32
N LEU A 10 -0.39 16.40 38.20
CA LEU A 10 -1.14 16.09 36.96
C LEU A 10 -0.57 14.79 36.36
N LEU A 11 -1.29 13.69 36.51
CA LEU A 11 -1.06 12.45 35.80
C LEU A 11 -1.52 12.64 34.35
N LEU A 12 -0.57 12.93 33.43
CA LEU A 12 -0.82 12.78 32.02
C LEU A 12 -0.96 11.27 31.72
N ALA A 13 -2.19 10.81 31.51
CA ALA A 13 -2.42 9.50 30.95
C ALA A 13 -1.88 9.49 29.50
N PRO A 14 -1.08 8.48 29.10
CA PRO A 14 -0.70 8.36 27.71
C PRO A 14 -1.97 8.15 26.87
N ALA A 15 -2.24 9.06 25.94
CA ALA A 15 -3.25 8.84 24.91
C ALA A 15 -2.80 7.63 24.13
N ALA A 16 -3.48 6.49 24.30
CA ALA A 16 -3.34 5.35 23.42
C ALA A 16 -3.70 5.85 22.02
N ALA A 17 -2.71 5.91 21.13
CA ALA A 17 -2.96 6.17 19.73
C ALA A 17 -3.80 5.00 19.22
N SER A 18 -5.11 5.19 19.15
CA SER A 18 -6.00 4.28 18.44
C SER A 18 -5.50 4.23 17.02
N ALA A 19 -5.19 3.02 16.50
CA ALA A 19 -4.95 2.83 15.09
C ALA A 19 -6.17 3.39 14.36
N GLN A 20 -5.99 4.50 13.67
CA GLN A 20 -7.08 5.21 13.02
C GLN A 20 -7.50 4.35 11.83
N ALA A 21 -8.74 3.85 11.84
CA ALA A 21 -9.26 3.09 10.71
C ALA A 21 -9.12 3.91 9.42
N LEU A 22 -8.79 3.24 8.32
CA LEU A 22 -8.69 3.90 7.01
C LEU A 22 -10.00 4.61 6.67
N PRO A 23 -9.94 5.80 6.04
CA PRO A 23 -11.13 6.41 5.45
C PRO A 23 -11.86 5.39 4.58
N PRO A 24 -13.20 5.25 4.70
CA PRO A 24 -13.93 4.17 4.00
C PRO A 24 -13.80 4.20 2.47
N ASP A 25 -13.65 5.39 1.89
CA ASP A 25 -13.41 5.57 0.47
C ASP A 25 -12.00 5.13 0.06
N LEU A 26 -10.97 5.47 0.85
CA LEU A 26 -9.63 4.96 0.64
C LEU A 26 -9.55 3.44 0.77
N ALA A 27 -10.16 2.87 1.81
CA ALA A 27 -10.18 1.42 2.02
C ALA A 27 -10.81 0.68 0.82
N ARG A 28 -11.91 1.21 0.29
CA ARG A 28 -12.57 0.67 -0.91
C ARG A 28 -11.66 0.73 -2.14
N GLU A 29 -11.03 1.89 -2.41
CA GLU A 29 -10.18 2.05 -3.58
C GLU A 29 -8.88 1.21 -3.47
N ALA A 30 -8.33 1.05 -2.27
CA ALA A 30 -7.17 0.20 -2.04
C ALA A 30 -7.51 -1.29 -2.28
N HIS A 31 -8.66 -1.75 -1.81
CA HIS A 31 -9.13 -3.11 -2.09
C HIS A 31 -9.39 -3.33 -3.58
N GLU A 32 -10.00 -2.36 -4.25
CA GLU A 32 -10.25 -2.41 -5.70
C GLU A 32 -8.95 -2.44 -6.50
N TYR A 33 -7.92 -1.71 -6.06
CA TYR A 33 -6.60 -1.73 -6.69
C TYR A 33 -5.93 -3.11 -6.60
N GLU A 34 -5.97 -3.74 -5.41
CA GLU A 34 -5.48 -5.10 -5.22
C GLU A 34 -6.22 -6.10 -6.13
N ARG A 35 -7.56 -6.06 -6.14
CA ARG A 35 -8.38 -6.91 -7.01
C ARG A 35 -8.01 -6.72 -8.48
N ALA A 36 -7.89 -5.46 -8.91
CA ALA A 36 -7.60 -5.12 -10.30
C ALA A 36 -6.23 -5.63 -10.77
N GLN A 37 -5.23 -5.63 -9.89
CA GLN A 37 -3.93 -6.22 -10.17
C GLN A 37 -4.01 -7.74 -10.33
N ILE A 38 -4.74 -8.42 -9.45
CA ILE A 38 -4.89 -9.89 -9.48
C ILE A 38 -5.69 -10.34 -10.72
N GLU A 39 -6.76 -9.63 -11.05
CA GLU A 39 -7.66 -9.99 -12.14
C GLU A 39 -7.25 -9.42 -13.51
N GLY A 40 -6.22 -8.56 -13.56
CA GLY A 40 -5.82 -7.88 -14.79
C GLY A 40 -6.86 -6.88 -15.30
N ASP A 41 -7.61 -6.24 -14.38
CA ASP A 41 -8.65 -5.28 -14.73
C ASP A 41 -8.04 -3.94 -15.16
N ARG A 42 -7.78 -3.81 -16.46
CA ARG A 42 -7.17 -2.60 -17.05
C ARG A 42 -7.99 -1.34 -16.74
N ALA A 43 -9.32 -1.40 -16.83
CA ALA A 43 -10.16 -0.21 -16.65
C ALA A 43 -10.08 0.31 -15.20
N ALA A 44 -10.08 -0.58 -14.22
CA ALA A 44 -9.90 -0.22 -12.83
C ALA A 44 -8.50 0.33 -12.57
N LEU A 45 -7.45 -0.29 -13.10
CA LEU A 45 -6.07 0.19 -12.98
C LEU A 45 -5.88 1.58 -13.60
N GLU A 46 -6.43 1.82 -14.79
CA GLU A 46 -6.39 3.15 -15.44
C GLU A 46 -7.05 4.24 -14.57
N ARG A 47 -8.12 3.91 -13.89
CA ARG A 47 -8.84 4.84 -12.99
C ARG A 47 -8.10 5.09 -11.70
N LEU A 48 -7.50 4.05 -11.11
CA LEU A 48 -6.91 4.09 -9.76
C LEU A 48 -5.47 4.59 -9.73
N ILE A 49 -4.73 4.44 -10.83
CA ILE A 49 -3.34 4.87 -10.92
C ILE A 49 -3.29 6.29 -11.51
N ALA A 50 -2.58 7.19 -10.85
CA ALA A 50 -2.39 8.56 -11.32
C ALA A 50 -1.51 8.60 -12.59
N ASP A 51 -1.70 9.61 -13.44
CA ASP A 51 -0.96 9.73 -14.70
C ASP A 51 0.54 9.99 -14.48
N ASP A 52 0.90 10.60 -13.34
CA ASP A 52 2.28 10.86 -12.90
C ASP A 52 2.86 9.75 -12.02
N TYR A 53 2.23 8.57 -11.98
CA TYR A 53 2.67 7.43 -11.18
C TYR A 53 4.07 6.95 -11.53
N VAL A 54 4.82 6.58 -10.51
CA VAL A 54 6.12 5.91 -10.62
C VAL A 54 6.20 4.77 -9.63
N LEU A 55 6.59 3.60 -10.11
CA LEU A 55 7.05 2.48 -9.27
C LEU A 55 8.58 2.43 -9.27
N VAL A 56 9.17 2.26 -8.10
CA VAL A 56 10.60 1.93 -7.95
C VAL A 56 10.73 0.48 -7.50
N GLY A 57 11.36 -0.32 -8.31
CA GLY A 57 11.65 -1.73 -8.02
C GLY A 57 12.86 -1.91 -7.10
N GLY A 58 13.03 -3.12 -6.58
CA GLY A 58 14.13 -3.47 -5.68
C GLY A 58 15.52 -3.42 -6.31
N ASP A 59 15.60 -3.41 -7.61
CA ASP A 59 16.82 -3.21 -8.41
C ASP A 59 17.08 -1.74 -8.77
N GLY A 60 16.24 -0.82 -8.30
CA GLY A 60 16.30 0.61 -8.61
C GLY A 60 15.67 0.97 -9.96
N SER A 61 15.12 0.01 -10.71
CA SER A 61 14.36 0.29 -11.94
C SER A 61 13.15 1.18 -11.66
N ARG A 62 12.74 1.94 -12.68
CA ARG A 62 11.55 2.79 -12.61
C ARG A 62 10.55 2.36 -13.68
N THR A 63 9.30 2.24 -13.25
CA THR A 63 8.18 1.85 -14.11
C THR A 63 7.11 2.94 -14.04
N ASP A 64 6.61 3.39 -15.17
CA ASP A 64 5.51 4.34 -15.24
C ASP A 64 4.13 3.63 -15.21
N LYS A 65 3.06 4.42 -15.19
CA LYS A 65 1.68 3.92 -15.20
C LYS A 65 1.41 2.93 -16.33
N ALA A 66 1.82 3.27 -17.56
CA ALA A 66 1.51 2.46 -18.73
C ALA A 66 2.21 1.09 -18.67
N ALA A 67 3.48 1.07 -18.30
CA ALA A 67 4.26 -0.15 -18.17
C ALA A 67 3.77 -1.00 -16.99
N HIS A 68 3.40 -0.37 -15.86
CA HIS A 68 2.84 -1.05 -14.70
C HIS A 68 1.50 -1.73 -15.02
N ILE A 69 0.59 -1.04 -15.71
CA ILE A 69 -0.68 -1.62 -16.15
C ILE A 69 -0.42 -2.76 -17.14
N ALA A 70 0.51 -2.59 -18.08
CA ALA A 70 0.83 -3.62 -19.05
C ALA A 70 1.32 -4.92 -18.41
N GLU A 71 2.09 -4.82 -17.32
CA GLU A 71 2.57 -5.98 -16.56
C GLU A 71 1.42 -6.80 -15.99
N PHE A 72 0.48 -6.16 -15.28
CA PHE A 72 -0.66 -6.85 -14.65
C PHE A 72 -1.73 -7.30 -15.64
N THR A 73 -1.82 -6.67 -16.81
CA THR A 73 -2.82 -7.00 -17.85
C THR A 73 -2.26 -7.84 -18.98
N ALA A 74 -1.03 -8.33 -18.85
CA ALA A 74 -0.44 -9.25 -19.82
C ALA A 74 -1.25 -10.56 -19.86
N PRO A 75 -1.66 -11.04 -21.04
CA PRO A 75 -2.46 -12.28 -21.15
C PRO A 75 -1.75 -13.51 -20.59
N GLU A 76 -0.43 -13.47 -20.51
CA GLU A 76 0.41 -14.54 -19.98
C GLU A 76 0.53 -14.52 -18.44
N MET A 77 0.08 -13.44 -17.78
CA MET A 77 0.15 -13.29 -16.34
C MET A 77 -1.07 -13.91 -15.68
N ASP A 78 -0.85 -14.77 -14.70
CA ASP A 78 -1.89 -15.31 -13.83
C ASP A 78 -1.42 -15.21 -12.38
N LEU A 79 -2.09 -14.41 -11.58
CA LEU A 79 -1.74 -14.13 -10.19
C LEU A 79 -2.76 -14.76 -9.24
N GLN A 80 -2.26 -15.29 -8.13
CA GLN A 80 -3.10 -15.73 -7.03
C GLN A 80 -3.39 -14.59 -6.05
N PRO A 81 -4.53 -14.63 -5.35
CA PRO A 81 -4.83 -13.68 -4.28
C PRO A 81 -3.70 -13.63 -3.25
N VAL A 82 -3.41 -12.43 -2.76
CA VAL A 82 -2.36 -12.19 -1.76
C VAL A 82 -2.96 -11.95 -0.37
N VAL A 83 -2.14 -12.18 0.65
CA VAL A 83 -2.46 -11.80 2.03
C VAL A 83 -1.36 -10.86 2.50
N VAL A 84 -1.75 -9.65 2.89
CA VAL A 84 -0.83 -8.65 3.42
C VAL A 84 -0.50 -8.98 4.88
N ARG A 85 0.78 -9.13 5.17
CA ARG A 85 1.32 -9.27 6.53
C ARG A 85 2.09 -8.01 6.90
N GLU A 86 2.25 -7.75 8.19
CA GLU A 86 2.97 -6.58 8.70
C GLU A 86 2.49 -5.29 8.04
N ALA A 87 1.15 -5.14 7.97
CA ALA A 87 0.52 -4.02 7.29
C ALA A 87 1.04 -2.67 7.79
N VAL A 88 1.30 -1.76 6.86
CA VAL A 88 1.67 -0.37 7.11
C VAL A 88 0.53 0.50 6.63
N GLU A 89 -0.01 1.31 7.54
CA GLU A 89 -1.11 2.21 7.26
C GLU A 89 -0.84 3.57 7.92
N HIS A 90 -0.45 4.55 7.12
CA HIS A 90 -0.29 5.92 7.54
C HIS A 90 -1.19 6.81 6.71
N VAL A 91 -2.07 7.57 7.37
CA VAL A 91 -3.04 8.45 6.71
C VAL A 91 -2.83 9.88 7.19
N TRP A 92 -2.87 10.82 6.27
CA TRP A 92 -2.92 12.27 6.52
C TRP A 92 -4.04 12.90 5.70
N ALA A 93 -4.23 14.22 5.78
CA ALA A 93 -5.44 14.89 5.27
C ALA A 93 -5.75 14.58 3.79
N ASP A 94 -4.72 14.54 2.93
CA ASP A 94 -4.84 14.40 1.47
C ASP A 94 -3.99 13.28 0.90
N GLY A 95 -3.53 12.35 1.74
CA GLY A 95 -2.70 11.24 1.31
C GLY A 95 -2.64 10.10 2.30
N ALA A 96 -2.04 9.01 1.85
CA ALA A 96 -1.76 7.84 2.68
C ALA A 96 -0.56 7.06 2.15
N ALA A 97 0.11 6.34 3.04
CA ALA A 97 1.07 5.30 2.69
C ALA A 97 0.51 3.97 3.19
N LEU A 98 0.21 3.08 2.26
CA LEU A 98 -0.33 1.74 2.53
C LEU A 98 0.66 0.69 2.01
N GLY A 99 0.90 -0.35 2.78
CA GLY A 99 1.81 -1.39 2.36
C GLY A 99 1.91 -2.55 3.32
N GLY A 100 2.98 -3.32 3.18
CA GLY A 100 3.25 -4.49 4.01
C GLY A 100 4.14 -5.48 3.31
N THR A 101 4.06 -6.73 3.76
CA THR A 101 4.79 -7.87 3.19
C THR A 101 3.79 -8.83 2.55
N VAL A 102 4.04 -9.22 1.31
CA VAL A 102 3.21 -10.17 0.54
C VAL A 102 4.05 -11.27 -0.09
N ASP A 103 3.48 -12.46 -0.20
CA ASP A 103 3.98 -13.50 -1.09
C ASP A 103 3.21 -13.43 -2.40
N VAL A 104 3.89 -13.01 -3.45
CA VAL A 104 3.32 -12.99 -4.80
C VAL A 104 3.57 -14.35 -5.45
N VAL A 105 2.49 -15.03 -5.78
CA VAL A 105 2.50 -16.35 -6.40
C VAL A 105 1.71 -16.29 -7.69
N GLY A 106 2.23 -16.88 -8.75
CA GLY A 106 1.54 -16.90 -10.02
C GLY A 106 2.27 -17.69 -11.07
N THR A 107 1.83 -17.54 -12.31
CA THR A 107 2.53 -18.01 -13.50
C THR A 107 2.71 -16.89 -14.51
N PHE A 108 3.82 -16.91 -15.24
CA PHE A 108 4.02 -16.07 -16.41
C PHE A 108 4.36 -16.97 -17.61
N ALA A 109 3.57 -16.90 -18.67
CA ALA A 109 3.67 -17.79 -19.83
C ALA A 109 3.75 -19.27 -19.42
N GLY A 110 2.94 -19.69 -18.43
CA GLY A 110 2.89 -21.04 -17.92
C GLY A 110 4.04 -21.41 -16.95
N THR A 111 5.03 -20.55 -16.74
CA THR A 111 6.13 -20.78 -15.82
C THR A 111 5.76 -20.27 -14.43
N PRO A 112 5.72 -21.16 -13.40
CA PRO A 112 5.42 -20.74 -12.04
C PRO A 112 6.51 -19.85 -11.45
N PHE A 113 6.07 -18.86 -10.65
CA PHE A 113 6.98 -18.06 -9.84
C PHE A 113 6.42 -17.81 -8.44
N ARG A 114 7.31 -17.54 -7.50
CA ARG A 114 7.01 -17.09 -6.15
C ARG A 114 8.07 -16.09 -5.72
N GLN A 115 7.64 -14.98 -5.14
CA GLN A 115 8.53 -14.02 -4.53
C GLN A 115 7.87 -13.35 -3.32
N THR A 116 8.66 -13.05 -2.30
CA THR A 116 8.22 -12.23 -1.18
C THR A 116 8.62 -10.80 -1.44
N LEU A 117 7.66 -9.90 -1.37
CA LEU A 117 7.86 -8.46 -1.53
C LEU A 117 7.50 -7.74 -0.24
N ARG A 118 8.28 -6.71 0.09
CA ARG A 118 7.89 -5.64 0.99
C ARG A 118 7.61 -4.42 0.14
N TYR A 119 6.41 -3.83 0.29
CA TYR A 119 5.98 -2.75 -0.58
C TYR A 119 5.33 -1.61 0.19
N ILE A 120 5.32 -0.45 -0.41
CA ILE A 120 4.55 0.73 -0.02
C ILE A 120 3.95 1.36 -1.28
N ASP A 121 2.66 1.62 -1.22
CA ASP A 121 1.92 2.44 -2.17
C ASP A 121 1.54 3.77 -1.52
N VAL A 122 1.92 4.87 -2.15
CA VAL A 122 1.51 6.21 -1.73
C VAL A 122 0.26 6.61 -2.49
N TRP A 123 -0.76 6.95 -1.73
CA TRP A 123 -2.05 7.40 -2.22
C TRP A 123 -2.19 8.90 -2.04
N ALA A 124 -2.80 9.58 -3.01
CA ALA A 124 -3.15 10.98 -2.92
C ALA A 124 -4.64 11.19 -3.20
N LEU A 125 -5.27 12.04 -2.39
CA LEU A 125 -6.62 12.54 -2.63
C LEU A 125 -6.52 13.75 -3.57
N ARG A 126 -6.88 13.55 -4.84
CA ARG A 126 -6.85 14.59 -5.88
C ARG A 126 -8.24 14.72 -6.48
N ASP A 127 -8.78 15.93 -6.48
CA ASP A 127 -10.13 16.23 -7.02
C ASP A 127 -11.22 15.31 -6.43
N GLY A 128 -11.13 15.04 -5.11
CA GLY A 128 -12.07 14.19 -4.38
C GLY A 128 -11.94 12.69 -4.70
N ARG A 129 -10.85 12.26 -5.34
CA ARG A 129 -10.59 10.86 -5.70
C ARG A 129 -9.24 10.38 -5.19
N TRP A 130 -9.23 9.21 -4.56
CA TRP A 130 -8.01 8.54 -4.18
C TRP A 130 -7.35 7.88 -5.39
N ARG A 131 -6.05 8.11 -5.57
CA ARG A 131 -5.23 7.48 -6.61
C ARG A 131 -3.87 7.12 -6.06
N VAL A 132 -3.33 6.00 -6.53
CA VAL A 132 -1.92 5.64 -6.29
C VAL A 132 -1.04 6.57 -7.12
N VAL A 133 -0.11 7.25 -6.45
CA VAL A 133 0.82 8.20 -7.10
C VAL A 133 2.25 7.70 -7.12
N TYR A 134 2.61 6.79 -6.23
CA TYR A 134 3.96 6.24 -6.12
C TYR A 134 3.89 4.85 -5.51
N GLY A 135 4.72 3.94 -6.00
CA GLY A 135 4.92 2.63 -5.41
C GLY A 135 6.41 2.33 -5.21
N GLN A 136 6.70 1.51 -4.22
CA GLN A 136 8.02 0.92 -4.06
C GLN A 136 7.87 -0.53 -3.61
N ALA A 137 8.56 -1.43 -4.30
CA ALA A 137 8.57 -2.84 -3.97
C ALA A 137 10.02 -3.34 -3.85
N THR A 138 10.32 -3.98 -2.75
CA THR A 138 11.64 -4.58 -2.49
C THR A 138 11.48 -6.08 -2.32
N ARG A 139 12.30 -6.85 -3.03
CA ARG A 139 12.33 -8.30 -2.86
C ARG A 139 12.98 -8.65 -1.53
N VAL A 140 12.27 -9.47 -0.74
CA VAL A 140 12.81 -10.00 0.53
C VAL A 140 13.52 -11.31 0.23
N PRO A 141 14.84 -11.44 0.54
CA PRO A 141 15.55 -12.69 0.34
C PRO A 141 14.97 -13.79 1.22
N PRO A 142 15.06 -15.07 0.82
CA PRO A 142 14.74 -16.18 1.70
C PRO A 142 15.58 -16.12 2.99
N ALA A 143 14.99 -16.51 4.12
CA ALA A 143 15.74 -16.66 5.36
C ALA A 143 16.78 -17.78 5.18
N HIS A 144 18.03 -17.52 5.60
CA HIS A 144 19.14 -18.49 5.58
C HIS A 144 19.00 -19.49 6.71
#